data_d66b23666623623ef0986136179774ea
#
_entry.id   d66b23666623623ef0986136179774ea
#
_cell.length_a   1.000
_cell.length_b   1.000
_cell.length_c   1.000
_cell.angle_alpha   90.00
_cell.angle_beta   90.00
_cell.angle_gamma   90.00
#
_symmetry.space_group_name_H-M   'P 1'
#
loop_
_entity.id
_entity.type
_entity.pdbx_description
1 polymer ?
#
loop_
_entity_poly.entity_id
_entity_poly.type
_entity_poly.pdbx_seq_one_letter_code
_entity_poly.pdbx_strand_id
1 'polypeptide(L)'
;DQHEGIDEDGQTLFFHELTRNLFEVDWISEADLRRYDLHIVEHWQAITKHRNQLEGHVLNMKYFQYLSLLFTEIYLDWYFTKPQELLDGLNEELATYSKEQGAETFQPYIDSDLNKIAFWNATGSGKTLLLHVNIKQYLHYFKISKPTGKIDKIILLTPNEGLSIQHLEELKLSSIKGKLFDKYASSGFV
;
A
#
# COMPACT_ATOMS: atom_id res chain seq x y z
N ASP A 1 -7.71 19.98 10.46
CA ASP A 1 -8.47 18.84 9.96
C ASP A 1 -9.60 19.19 8.97
N GLN A 2 -9.54 20.38 8.32
CA GLN A 2 -10.54 20.81 7.31
C GLN A 2 -10.35 20.14 5.95
N HIS A 3 -9.26 19.38 5.78
CA HIS A 3 -8.89 18.72 4.52
C HIS A 3 -8.91 17.19 4.59
N GLU A 4 -9.45 16.62 5.67
CA GLU A 4 -9.57 15.18 5.85
C GLU A 4 -11.01 14.74 5.59
N GLY A 5 -11.19 13.65 4.86
CA GLY A 5 -12.53 13.09 4.62
C GLY A 5 -12.73 12.67 3.17
N ILE A 6 -13.96 12.28 2.91
CA ILE A 6 -14.43 11.77 1.63
C ILE A 6 -15.65 12.61 1.25
N ASP A 7 -15.73 13.04 0.00
CA ASP A 7 -16.84 13.80 -0.54
C ASP A 7 -18.07 12.93 -0.90
N GLU A 8 -19.10 13.57 -1.47
CA GLU A 8 -20.35 12.91 -1.88
C GLU A 8 -20.13 11.91 -3.03
N ASP A 9 -19.11 12.10 -3.85
CA ASP A 9 -18.73 11.22 -4.96
C ASP A 9 -17.84 10.05 -4.52
N GLY A 10 -17.49 9.98 -3.23
CA GLY A 10 -16.66 8.93 -2.65
C GLY A 10 -15.16 9.16 -2.79
N GLN A 11 -14.73 10.37 -3.19
CA GLN A 11 -13.33 10.74 -3.37
C GLN A 11 -12.77 11.41 -2.13
N THR A 12 -11.45 11.26 -1.92
CA THR A 12 -10.80 11.97 -0.83
C THR A 12 -10.65 13.46 -1.15
N LEU A 13 -10.69 14.30 -0.11
CA LEU A 13 -10.36 15.73 -0.27
C LEU A 13 -8.90 15.91 -0.71
N PHE A 14 -8.04 14.95 -0.41
CA PHE A 14 -6.64 14.92 -0.87
C PHE A 14 -6.52 14.77 -2.40
N PHE A 15 -7.38 13.95 -3.03
CA PHE A 15 -7.45 13.83 -4.47
C PHE A 15 -7.70 15.20 -5.13
N HIS A 16 -8.67 15.97 -4.62
CA HIS A 16 -8.98 17.29 -5.16
C HIS A 16 -7.82 18.29 -4.98
N GLU A 17 -7.09 18.21 -3.88
CA GLU A 17 -5.91 19.05 -3.68
C GLU A 17 -4.77 18.67 -4.65
N LEU A 18 -4.54 17.38 -4.84
CA LEU A 18 -3.54 16.90 -5.79
C LEU A 18 -3.88 17.33 -7.21
N THR A 19 -5.12 17.15 -7.66
CA THR A 19 -5.54 17.53 -9.02
C THR A 19 -5.45 19.03 -9.28
N ARG A 20 -5.64 19.88 -8.26
CA ARG A 20 -5.49 21.34 -8.41
C ARG A 20 -4.04 21.79 -8.50
N ASN A 21 -3.12 21.13 -7.80
CA ASN A 21 -1.78 21.65 -7.54
C ASN A 21 -0.65 20.92 -8.27
N LEU A 22 -0.87 19.69 -8.77
CA LEU A 22 0.19 18.80 -9.23
C LEU A 22 -0.01 18.27 -10.66
N PHE A 23 -1.08 18.69 -11.36
CA PHE A 23 -1.41 18.08 -12.65
C PHE A 23 -0.69 18.73 -13.84
N GLU A 24 0.64 18.74 -13.81
CA GLU A 24 1.48 18.87 -14.99
C GLU A 24 2.39 17.64 -15.17
N VAL A 25 1.94 16.46 -14.73
CA VAL A 25 2.74 15.23 -14.83
C VAL A 25 2.19 14.39 -15.98
N ASP A 26 2.93 14.26 -17.04
CA ASP A 26 2.52 13.52 -18.25
C ASP A 26 2.38 12.00 -18.08
N TRP A 27 2.82 11.44 -16.97
CA TRP A 27 2.89 10.00 -16.75
C TRP A 27 1.72 9.37 -15.96
N ILE A 28 0.85 10.17 -15.33
CA ILE A 28 -0.40 9.74 -14.71
C ILE A 28 -1.56 10.61 -15.20
N SER A 29 -2.61 10.00 -15.71
CA SER A 29 -3.83 10.72 -16.08
C SER A 29 -4.68 11.03 -14.83
N GLU A 30 -5.53 12.08 -14.91
CA GLU A 30 -6.52 12.34 -13.86
C GLU A 30 -7.47 11.15 -13.66
N ALA A 31 -7.79 10.44 -14.74
CA ALA A 31 -8.63 9.24 -14.66
C ALA A 31 -7.96 8.11 -13.86
N ASP A 32 -6.65 7.91 -14.02
CA ASP A 32 -5.90 6.95 -13.24
C ASP A 32 -5.82 7.37 -11.77
N LEU A 33 -5.53 8.64 -11.50
CA LEU A 33 -5.48 9.14 -10.14
C LEU A 33 -6.82 8.99 -9.42
N ARG A 34 -7.94 9.27 -10.11
CA ARG A 34 -9.30 9.04 -9.62
C ARG A 34 -9.54 7.57 -9.28
N ARG A 35 -9.12 6.67 -10.15
CA ARG A 35 -9.23 5.22 -9.96
C ARG A 35 -8.43 4.76 -8.73
N TYR A 36 -7.21 5.24 -8.57
CA TYR A 36 -6.37 4.95 -7.40
C TYR A 36 -6.98 5.47 -6.11
N ASP A 37 -7.50 6.69 -6.12
CA ASP A 37 -8.17 7.29 -4.97
C ASP A 37 -9.38 6.46 -4.51
N LEU A 38 -10.25 6.06 -5.43
CA LEU A 38 -11.41 5.21 -5.12
C LEU A 38 -11.00 3.85 -4.55
N HIS A 39 -9.95 3.21 -5.08
CA HIS A 39 -9.44 1.95 -4.54
C HIS A 39 -8.89 2.12 -3.11
N ILE A 40 -8.15 3.20 -2.88
CA ILE A 40 -7.63 3.52 -1.53
C ILE A 40 -8.78 3.70 -0.55
N VAL A 41 -9.81 4.47 -0.92
CA VAL A 41 -11.02 4.68 -0.10
C VAL A 41 -11.71 3.36 0.21
N GLU A 42 -11.97 2.53 -0.81
CA GLU A 42 -12.60 1.21 -0.64
C GLU A 42 -11.81 0.34 0.35
N HIS A 43 -10.50 0.24 0.15
CA HIS A 43 -9.66 -0.59 0.99
C HIS A 43 -9.54 -0.05 2.41
N TRP A 44 -9.42 1.27 2.59
CA TRP A 44 -9.40 1.90 3.90
C TRP A 44 -10.70 1.68 4.66
N GLN A 45 -11.83 1.94 4.04
CA GLN A 45 -13.14 1.70 4.63
C GLN A 45 -13.33 0.22 5.02
N ALA A 46 -12.89 -0.70 4.16
CA ALA A 46 -13.00 -2.13 4.43
C ALA A 46 -12.21 -2.57 5.66
N ILE A 47 -11.00 -2.02 5.91
CA ILE A 47 -10.18 -2.39 7.07
C ILE A 47 -10.57 -1.63 8.34
N THR A 48 -11.18 -0.45 8.23
CA THR A 48 -11.56 0.37 9.39
C THR A 48 -13.00 0.15 9.84
N LYS A 49 -13.85 -0.45 9.03
CA LYS A 49 -15.29 -0.63 9.31
C LYS A 49 -15.57 -1.23 10.69
N HIS A 50 -14.92 -2.33 11.03
CA HIS A 50 -15.14 -2.99 12.31
C HIS A 50 -14.62 -2.15 13.48
N ARG A 51 -13.44 -1.56 13.33
CA ARG A 51 -12.86 -0.64 14.32
C ARG A 51 -13.76 0.57 14.56
N ASN A 52 -14.25 1.22 13.51
CA ASN A 52 -15.14 2.38 13.60
C ASN A 52 -16.44 2.04 14.36
N GLN A 53 -16.97 0.83 14.17
CA GLN A 53 -18.14 0.37 14.92
C GLN A 53 -17.85 0.18 16.40
N LEU A 54 -16.69 -0.37 16.76
CA LEU A 54 -16.28 -0.58 18.15
C LEU A 54 -15.97 0.72 18.89
N GLU A 55 -15.29 1.64 18.21
CA GLU A 55 -14.83 2.90 18.79
C GLU A 55 -15.87 4.04 18.70
N GLY A 56 -16.93 3.84 17.92
CA GLY A 56 -18.03 4.81 17.78
C GLY A 56 -17.67 6.07 17.00
N HIS A 57 -16.56 6.08 16.26
CA HIS A 57 -16.14 7.19 15.41
C HIS A 57 -15.50 6.68 14.11
N VAL A 58 -15.49 7.56 13.09
CA VAL A 58 -14.87 7.25 11.79
C VAL A 58 -13.39 7.59 11.84
N LEU A 59 -12.56 6.61 11.51
CA LEU A 59 -11.12 6.80 11.38
C LEU A 59 -10.79 7.34 9.98
N ASN A 60 -10.51 8.64 9.90
CA ASN A 60 -10.10 9.29 8.67
C ASN A 60 -8.62 9.09 8.41
N MET A 61 -8.26 8.93 7.12
CA MET A 61 -6.86 8.93 6.69
C MET A 61 -6.24 10.31 6.91
N LYS A 62 -4.96 10.31 7.28
CA LYS A 62 -4.10 11.49 7.26
C LYS A 62 -3.43 11.62 5.89
N TYR A 63 -3.07 12.85 5.50
CA TYR A 63 -2.47 13.13 4.20
C TYR A 63 -1.24 12.25 3.88
N PHE A 64 -0.33 12.10 4.83
CA PHE A 64 0.86 11.26 4.63
C PHE A 64 0.53 9.77 4.49
N GLN A 65 -0.55 9.29 5.12
CA GLN A 65 -1.05 7.93 4.95
C GLN A 65 -1.61 7.76 3.54
N TYR A 66 -2.41 8.72 3.10
CA TYR A 66 -2.95 8.74 1.75
C TYR A 66 -1.84 8.70 0.70
N LEU A 67 -0.81 9.56 0.82
CA LEU A 67 0.31 9.56 -0.11
C LEU A 67 1.05 8.22 -0.12
N SER A 68 1.30 7.62 1.06
CA SER A 68 1.93 6.29 1.13
C SER A 68 1.12 5.23 0.39
N LEU A 69 -0.20 5.25 0.51
CA LEU A 69 -1.09 4.32 -0.19
C LEU A 69 -1.18 4.63 -1.69
N LEU A 70 -1.19 5.89 -2.08
CA LEU A 70 -1.22 6.32 -3.48
C LEU A 70 0.04 5.86 -4.22
N PHE A 71 1.22 6.08 -3.65
CA PHE A 71 2.46 5.57 -4.25
C PHE A 71 2.47 4.04 -4.34
N THR A 72 1.86 3.34 -3.39
CA THR A 72 1.71 1.89 -3.46
C THR A 72 0.76 1.47 -4.59
N GLU A 73 -0.37 2.17 -4.79
CA GLU A 73 -1.29 1.93 -5.91
C GLU A 73 -0.59 2.07 -7.25
N ILE A 74 0.09 3.20 -7.44
CA ILE A 74 0.84 3.48 -8.67
C ILE A 74 1.88 2.39 -8.93
N TYR A 75 2.69 2.07 -7.89
CA TYR A 75 3.73 1.07 -8.00
C TYR A 75 3.17 -0.31 -8.37
N LEU A 76 2.10 -0.76 -7.70
CA LEU A 76 1.51 -2.06 -7.94
C LEU A 76 0.81 -2.13 -9.31
N ASP A 77 0.11 -1.06 -9.72
CA ASP A 77 -0.47 -1.01 -11.06
C ASP A 77 0.62 -1.19 -12.13
N TRP A 78 1.70 -0.42 -12.05
CA TRP A 78 2.80 -0.51 -13.00
C TRP A 78 3.56 -1.83 -12.90
N TYR A 79 3.82 -2.33 -11.70
CA TYR A 79 4.46 -3.63 -11.48
C TYR A 79 3.72 -4.77 -12.20
N PHE A 80 2.39 -4.75 -12.17
CA PHE A 80 1.58 -5.80 -12.79
C PHE A 80 1.24 -5.55 -14.26
N THR A 81 1.23 -4.30 -14.73
CA THR A 81 0.77 -3.95 -16.08
C THR A 81 1.88 -3.46 -16.99
N LYS A 82 2.89 -2.78 -16.43
CA LYS A 82 3.97 -2.10 -17.16
C LYS A 82 5.34 -2.25 -16.48
N PRO A 83 5.78 -3.48 -16.16
CA PRO A 83 6.99 -3.70 -15.33
C PRO A 83 8.25 -3.11 -15.96
N GLN A 84 8.38 -3.12 -17.29
CA GLN A 84 9.54 -2.54 -17.96
C GLN A 84 9.55 -1.01 -17.85
N GLU A 85 8.42 -0.34 -18.05
CA GLU A 85 8.31 1.11 -17.88
C GLU A 85 8.61 1.52 -16.42
N LEU A 86 8.15 0.73 -15.45
CA LEU A 86 8.48 0.95 -14.03
C LEU A 86 9.98 0.83 -13.79
N LEU A 87 10.63 -0.21 -14.31
CA LEU A 87 12.07 -0.44 -14.15
C LEU A 87 12.89 0.69 -14.79
N ASP A 88 12.52 1.10 -16.00
CA ASP A 88 13.22 2.16 -16.74
C ASP A 88 13.10 3.49 -15.99
N GLY A 89 11.90 3.87 -15.53
CA GLY A 89 11.68 5.08 -14.74
C GLY A 89 12.45 5.09 -13.42
N LEU A 90 12.46 3.97 -12.67
CA LEU A 90 13.25 3.85 -11.44
C LEU A 90 14.75 3.99 -11.70
N ASN A 91 15.27 3.45 -12.79
CA ASN A 91 16.67 3.57 -13.15
C ASN A 91 17.03 4.98 -13.64
N GLU A 92 16.14 5.68 -14.30
CA GLU A 92 16.33 7.08 -14.68
C GLU A 92 16.42 7.98 -13.44
N GLU A 93 15.51 7.82 -12.49
CA GLU A 93 15.54 8.53 -11.20
C GLU A 93 16.80 8.20 -10.39
N LEU A 94 17.20 6.93 -10.35
CA LEU A 94 18.43 6.53 -9.68
C LEU A 94 19.68 7.18 -10.29
N ALA A 95 19.73 7.28 -11.61
CA ALA A 95 20.83 7.93 -12.32
C ALA A 95 20.89 9.45 -12.03
N THR A 96 19.72 10.09 -11.96
CA THR A 96 19.58 11.51 -11.61
C THR A 96 20.04 11.75 -10.17
N TYR A 97 19.53 10.96 -9.23
CA TYR A 97 19.93 11.01 -7.82
C TYR A 97 21.44 10.81 -7.63
N SER A 98 22.03 9.84 -8.35
CA SER A 98 23.49 9.58 -8.27
C SER A 98 24.33 10.80 -8.72
N LYS A 99 23.89 11.49 -9.77
CA LYS A 99 24.55 12.72 -10.26
C LYS A 99 24.46 13.87 -9.24
N GLU A 100 23.29 14.07 -8.66
CA GLU A 100 23.04 15.13 -7.67
C GLU A 100 23.87 14.94 -6.39
N GLN A 101 24.01 13.71 -5.93
CA GLN A 101 24.75 13.40 -4.72
C GLN A 101 26.28 13.37 -4.92
N GLY A 102 26.77 13.48 -6.17
CA GLY A 102 28.19 13.33 -6.49
C GLY A 102 28.77 11.96 -6.03
N ALA A 103 27.89 10.98 -5.87
CA ALA A 103 28.23 9.67 -5.36
C ALA A 103 28.75 8.75 -6.47
N GLU A 104 29.44 7.67 -6.07
CA GLU A 104 29.71 6.56 -6.98
C GLU A 104 28.39 6.06 -7.56
N THR A 105 28.40 5.68 -8.84
CA THR A 105 27.23 5.22 -9.57
C THR A 105 26.61 4.02 -8.86
N PHE A 106 25.37 4.15 -8.38
CA PHE A 106 24.62 3.03 -7.85
C PHE A 106 24.37 1.99 -8.94
N GLN A 107 24.31 0.72 -8.55
CA GLN A 107 23.96 -0.34 -9.48
C GLN A 107 22.50 -0.17 -9.93
N PRO A 108 22.20 -0.22 -11.22
CA PRO A 108 20.82 -0.15 -11.71
C PRO A 108 19.98 -1.30 -11.14
N TYR A 109 18.70 -1.02 -10.92
CA TYR A 109 17.72 -2.05 -10.60
C TYR A 109 17.55 -3.02 -11.76
N ILE A 110 17.24 -4.26 -11.44
CA ILE A 110 16.89 -5.32 -12.38
C ILE A 110 15.48 -5.87 -12.06
N ASP A 111 14.89 -6.63 -12.95
CA ASP A 111 13.53 -7.16 -12.81
C ASP A 111 13.27 -7.83 -11.44
N SER A 112 14.26 -8.57 -10.93
CA SER A 112 14.13 -9.22 -9.62
C SER A 112 14.09 -8.26 -8.43
N ASP A 113 14.38 -6.99 -8.60
CA ASP A 113 14.31 -5.99 -7.55
C ASP A 113 12.92 -5.39 -7.42
N LEU A 114 12.13 -5.42 -8.50
CA LEU A 114 10.76 -4.91 -8.51
C LEU A 114 9.81 -5.66 -7.57
N ASN A 115 10.16 -6.84 -7.09
CA ASN A 115 9.35 -7.56 -6.10
C ASN A 115 9.59 -7.14 -4.65
N LYS A 116 10.35 -6.07 -4.42
CA LYS A 116 10.74 -5.56 -3.10
C LYS A 116 10.29 -4.11 -2.96
N ILE A 117 9.49 -3.83 -1.94
CA ILE A 117 9.10 -2.47 -1.57
C ILE A 117 9.46 -2.23 -0.11
N ALA A 118 10.11 -1.11 0.18
CA ALA A 118 10.40 -0.68 1.53
C ALA A 118 9.61 0.60 1.87
N PHE A 119 8.95 0.60 3.03
CA PHE A 119 8.22 1.75 3.54
C PHE A 119 8.95 2.36 4.72
N TRP A 120 9.22 3.66 4.64
CA TRP A 120 9.87 4.41 5.70
C TRP A 120 8.87 5.39 6.32
N ASN A 121 8.23 4.98 7.39
CA ASN A 121 7.22 5.76 8.08
C ASN A 121 7.60 5.99 9.55
N ALA A 122 7.30 7.19 10.07
CA ALA A 122 7.55 7.54 11.47
C ALA A 122 6.82 6.61 12.45
N THR A 123 7.32 6.53 13.69
CA THR A 123 6.63 5.83 14.78
C THR A 123 5.29 6.53 15.06
N GLY A 124 4.22 5.76 15.27
CA GLY A 124 2.88 6.31 15.49
C GLY A 124 2.14 6.75 14.21
N SER A 125 2.72 6.57 13.01
CA SER A 125 2.08 6.95 11.75
C SER A 125 0.94 6.04 11.29
N GLY A 126 0.59 5.00 12.05
CA GLY A 126 -0.42 4.02 11.63
C GLY A 126 0.09 2.97 10.64
N LYS A 127 1.39 2.63 10.70
CA LYS A 127 2.03 1.63 9.81
C LYS A 127 1.24 0.31 9.69
N THR A 128 0.62 -0.13 10.78
CA THR A 128 -0.18 -1.35 10.80
C THR A 128 -1.41 -1.25 9.88
N LEU A 129 -2.09 -0.10 9.90
CA LEU A 129 -3.23 0.14 9.00
C LEU A 129 -2.76 0.23 7.54
N LEU A 130 -1.65 0.93 7.29
CA LEU A 130 -1.05 1.00 5.94
C LEU A 130 -0.70 -0.40 5.42
N LEU A 131 -0.07 -1.24 6.24
CA LEU A 131 0.21 -2.64 5.90
C LEU A 131 -1.06 -3.41 5.52
N HIS A 132 -2.14 -3.22 6.27
CA HIS A 132 -3.41 -3.92 5.99
C HIS A 132 -4.04 -3.47 4.66
N VAL A 133 -3.96 -2.17 4.35
CA VAL A 133 -4.38 -1.66 3.03
C VAL A 133 -3.47 -2.20 1.94
N ASN A 134 -2.14 -2.16 2.12
CA ASN A 134 -1.18 -2.67 1.14
C ASN A 134 -1.41 -4.15 0.80
N ILE A 135 -1.81 -4.97 1.78
CA ILE A 135 -2.23 -6.37 1.51
C ILE A 135 -3.42 -6.40 0.55
N LYS A 136 -4.44 -5.55 0.76
CA LYS A 136 -5.62 -5.49 -0.11
C LYS A 136 -5.28 -4.98 -1.51
N GLN A 137 -4.47 -3.93 -1.61
CA GLN A 137 -3.96 -3.39 -2.87
C GLN A 137 -3.23 -4.46 -3.67
N TYR A 138 -2.29 -5.17 -3.04
CA TYR A 138 -1.57 -6.26 -3.70
C TYR A 138 -2.50 -7.37 -4.20
N LEU A 139 -3.45 -7.80 -3.37
CA LEU A 139 -4.42 -8.82 -3.74
C LEU A 139 -5.32 -8.38 -4.91
N HIS A 140 -5.70 -7.11 -4.94
CA HIS A 140 -6.47 -6.51 -6.04
C HIS A 140 -5.73 -6.61 -7.37
N TYR A 141 -4.52 -6.07 -7.45
CA TYR A 141 -3.71 -6.08 -8.68
C TYR A 141 -3.28 -7.48 -9.09
N PHE A 142 -2.93 -8.33 -8.13
CA PHE A 142 -2.62 -9.74 -8.42
C PHE A 142 -3.81 -10.44 -9.07
N LYS A 143 -5.01 -10.26 -8.56
CA LYS A 143 -6.22 -10.90 -9.10
C LYS A 143 -6.56 -10.41 -10.51
N ILE A 144 -6.38 -9.13 -10.78
CA ILE A 144 -6.61 -8.56 -12.13
C ILE A 144 -5.58 -9.12 -13.12
N SER A 145 -4.30 -9.09 -12.77
CA SER A 145 -3.22 -9.54 -13.65
C SER A 145 -3.19 -11.05 -13.83
N LYS A 146 -3.57 -11.82 -12.81
CA LYS A 146 -3.54 -13.28 -12.79
C LYS A 146 -4.87 -13.86 -12.29
N PRO A 147 -5.96 -13.80 -13.10
CA PRO A 147 -7.31 -14.18 -12.65
C PRO A 147 -7.43 -15.64 -12.15
N THR A 148 -6.61 -16.56 -12.71
CA THR A 148 -6.54 -17.97 -12.32
C THR A 148 -5.42 -18.25 -11.30
N GLY A 149 -4.60 -17.26 -10.99
CA GLY A 149 -3.52 -17.37 -10.02
C GLY A 149 -4.05 -17.52 -8.59
N LYS A 150 -3.29 -18.22 -7.76
CA LYS A 150 -3.59 -18.36 -6.33
C LYS A 150 -2.42 -17.87 -5.51
N ILE A 151 -2.75 -17.12 -4.44
CA ILE A 151 -1.83 -16.81 -3.37
C ILE A 151 -2.20 -17.76 -2.22
N ASP A 152 -1.33 -18.71 -1.94
CA ASP A 152 -1.60 -19.69 -0.89
C ASP A 152 -1.49 -19.07 0.49
N LYS A 153 -0.49 -18.21 0.69
CA LYS A 153 -0.21 -17.60 2.00
C LYS A 153 0.46 -16.24 1.83
N ILE A 154 0.12 -15.32 2.73
CA ILE A 154 0.87 -14.09 3.00
C ILE A 154 1.53 -14.29 4.36
N ILE A 155 2.84 -14.11 4.43
CA ILE A 155 3.62 -14.30 5.66
C ILE A 155 4.01 -12.94 6.21
N LEU A 156 3.61 -12.68 7.46
CA LEU A 156 4.06 -11.51 8.22
C LEU A 156 5.15 -11.95 9.20
N LEU A 157 6.34 -11.42 9.02
CA LEU A 157 7.47 -11.66 9.92
C LEU A 157 7.61 -10.50 10.91
N THR A 158 7.73 -10.81 12.17
CA THR A 158 7.93 -9.84 13.25
C THR A 158 9.16 -10.20 14.07
N PRO A 159 9.81 -9.22 14.75
CA PRO A 159 11.02 -9.45 15.53
C PRO A 159 10.83 -10.38 16.74
N ASN A 160 9.60 -10.46 17.28
CA ASN A 160 9.30 -11.26 18.46
C ASN A 160 7.83 -11.68 18.52
N GLU A 161 7.53 -12.63 19.40
CA GLU A 161 6.19 -13.20 19.56
C GLU A 161 5.15 -12.19 20.06
N GLY A 162 5.53 -11.28 20.96
CA GLY A 162 4.61 -10.24 21.46
C GLY A 162 4.07 -9.36 20.34
N LEU A 163 4.93 -8.96 19.40
CA LEU A 163 4.50 -8.22 18.22
C LEU A 163 3.67 -9.08 17.26
N SER A 164 3.95 -10.37 17.14
CA SER A 164 3.13 -11.29 16.34
C SER A 164 1.69 -11.38 16.89
N ILE A 165 1.54 -11.47 18.20
CA ILE A 165 0.23 -11.50 18.86
C ILE A 165 -0.50 -10.17 18.64
N GLN A 166 0.18 -9.04 18.85
CA GLN A 166 -0.39 -7.71 18.61
C GLN A 166 -0.87 -7.56 17.15
N HIS A 167 -0.05 -7.95 16.17
CA HIS A 167 -0.45 -7.91 14.77
C HIS A 167 -1.64 -8.81 14.47
N LEU A 168 -1.73 -9.98 15.11
CA LEU A 168 -2.88 -10.87 14.93
C LEU A 168 -4.19 -10.22 15.43
N GLU A 169 -4.15 -9.51 16.54
CA GLU A 169 -5.30 -8.75 17.07
C GLU A 169 -5.67 -7.60 16.13
N GLU A 170 -4.70 -6.84 15.66
CA GLU A 170 -4.90 -5.77 14.68
C GLU A 170 -5.49 -6.28 13.36
N LEU A 171 -5.04 -7.43 12.87
CA LEU A 171 -5.61 -8.08 11.67
C LEU A 171 -7.08 -8.43 11.87
N LYS A 172 -7.46 -8.93 13.07
CA LYS A 172 -8.87 -9.21 13.41
C LYS A 172 -9.73 -7.93 13.37
N LEU A 173 -9.23 -6.82 13.95
CA LEU A 173 -9.91 -5.52 13.89
C LEU A 173 -10.09 -5.02 12.47
N SER A 174 -9.20 -5.37 11.58
CA SER A 174 -9.27 -5.05 10.14
C SER A 174 -10.01 -6.10 9.32
N SER A 175 -10.68 -7.07 9.96
CA SER A 175 -11.40 -8.18 9.30
C SER A 175 -10.52 -9.01 8.36
N ILE A 176 -9.23 -9.10 8.64
CA ILE A 176 -8.27 -9.92 7.91
C ILE A 176 -8.01 -11.19 8.73
N LYS A 177 -8.19 -12.35 8.10
CA LYS A 177 -7.92 -13.63 8.77
C LYS A 177 -6.41 -13.83 8.89
N GLY A 178 -5.94 -14.09 10.09
CA GLY A 178 -4.56 -14.41 10.40
C GLY A 178 -4.45 -15.60 11.35
N LYS A 179 -3.30 -16.25 11.34
CA LYS A 179 -2.96 -17.33 12.28
C LYS A 179 -1.48 -17.24 12.63
N LEU A 180 -1.15 -17.41 13.91
CA LEU A 180 0.25 -17.55 14.32
C LEU A 180 0.83 -18.85 13.77
N PHE A 181 2.08 -18.76 13.33
CA PHE A 181 2.83 -19.93 12.97
C PHE A 181 3.36 -20.59 14.25
N ASP A 182 2.91 -21.80 14.51
CA ASP A 182 3.41 -22.61 15.61
C ASP A 182 4.27 -23.75 15.05
N LYS A 183 5.57 -23.72 15.37
CA LYS A 183 6.51 -24.74 14.94
C LYS A 183 6.25 -26.13 15.55
N TYR A 184 5.47 -26.17 16.63
CA TYR A 184 5.11 -27.42 17.33
C TYR A 184 3.72 -27.93 16.98
N ALA A 185 2.90 -27.14 16.29
CA ALA A 185 1.64 -27.62 15.76
C ALA A 185 1.92 -28.61 14.65
N SER A 186 1.93 -29.88 14.99
CA SER A 186 2.00 -30.97 14.05
C SER A 186 0.89 -30.83 13.01
N SER A 187 1.28 -30.68 11.73
CA SER A 187 0.51 -31.02 10.53
C SER A 187 -1.02 -31.00 10.66
N GLY A 188 -1.58 -29.82 10.55
CA GLY A 188 -3.02 -29.63 10.48
C GLY A 188 -3.35 -28.40 9.64
N PHE A 189 -2.77 -28.31 8.44
CA PHE A 189 -3.28 -27.41 7.42
C PHE A 189 -4.43 -28.12 6.69
N VAL A 190 -5.65 -27.79 7.10
CA VAL A 190 -6.85 -28.03 6.32
C VAL A 190 -7.35 -26.72 5.79
#